data_ba7ebc0e489776129560e25f192e261c
#
_entry.id   ba7ebc0e489776129560e25f192e261c
#
_cell.length_a   1.000
_cell.length_b   1.000
_cell.length_c   1.000
_cell.angle_alpha   90.00
_cell.angle_beta   90.00
_cell.angle_gamma   90.00
#
_symmetry.space_group_name_H-M   'P 1'
#
loop_
_entity.id
_entity.type
_entity.pdbx_description
1 polymer ?
#
loop_
_entity_poly.entity_id
_entity_poly.type
_entity_poly.pdbx_seq_one_letter_code
_entity_poly.pdbx_strand_id
1 'polypeptide(L)' 'VTFSVHLHCENCVKKVQENISFEKGVKGLDVCQGHQTVTVKYDPAKTSEETLKAAIEKLGYEVSGVVAPEEVHHHDH' A
#
# COMPACT_ATOMS: atom_id res chain seq x y z
N VAL A 1 0.21 7.10 -0.49
CA VAL A 1 1.48 6.36 -0.43
C VAL A 1 1.36 5.06 -1.20
N THR A 2 2.45 4.66 -1.82
CA THR A 2 2.51 3.41 -2.57
C THR A 2 3.58 2.52 -1.96
N PHE A 3 3.18 1.31 -1.60
CA PHE A 3 4.10 0.33 -1.05
C PHE A 3 4.44 -0.72 -2.09
N SER A 4 5.66 -1.19 -2.07
CA SER A 4 6.07 -2.33 -2.88
C SER A 4 5.86 -3.58 -2.03
N VAL A 5 4.88 -4.39 -2.40
CA VAL A 5 4.48 -5.56 -1.62
C VAL A 5 4.58 -6.80 -2.50
N HIS A 6 5.14 -7.85 -1.94
CA HIS A 6 5.30 -9.10 -2.67
C HIS A 6 3.97 -9.85 -2.73
N LEU A 7 3.32 -9.80 -3.86
CA LEU A 7 2.02 -10.44 -4.05
C LEU A 7 2.16 -11.62 -5.00
N HIS A 8 1.88 -12.81 -4.47
CA HIS A 8 2.10 -14.03 -5.26
C HIS A 8 0.88 -14.50 -6.01
N CYS A 9 -0.31 -14.13 -5.57
CA CYS A 9 -1.52 -14.63 -6.21
C CYS A 9 -2.68 -13.66 -5.99
N GLU A 10 -3.77 -13.93 -6.70
CA GLU A 10 -4.95 -13.08 -6.60
C GLU A 10 -5.56 -13.05 -5.21
N ASN A 11 -5.48 -14.17 -4.50
CA ASN A 11 -6.00 -14.21 -3.14
C ASN A 11 -5.26 -13.25 -2.25
N CYS A 12 -3.96 -13.10 -2.47
CA CYS A 12 -3.16 -12.15 -1.71
C CYS A 12 -3.64 -10.73 -1.97
N VAL A 13 -3.91 -10.41 -3.23
CA VAL A 13 -4.41 -9.08 -3.60
C VAL A 13 -5.72 -8.81 -2.88
N LYS A 14 -6.63 -9.76 -2.90
CA LYS A 14 -7.93 -9.60 -2.26
C LYS A 14 -7.79 -9.44 -0.75
N LYS A 15 -6.93 -10.22 -0.13
CA LYS A 15 -6.71 -10.10 1.30
C LYS A 15 -6.22 -8.72 1.69
N VAL A 16 -5.24 -8.22 0.96
CA VAL A 16 -4.73 -6.89 1.22
C VAL A 16 -5.82 -5.85 1.03
N GLN A 17 -6.55 -5.94 -0.07
CA GLN A 17 -7.62 -4.99 -0.33
C GLN A 17 -8.65 -4.97 0.79
N GLU A 18 -9.11 -6.15 1.19
CA GLU A 18 -10.15 -6.24 2.19
C GLU A 18 -9.68 -5.76 3.55
N ASN A 19 -8.50 -6.17 3.94
CA ASN A 19 -8.03 -5.84 5.28
C ASN A 19 -7.56 -4.39 5.39
N ILE A 20 -6.85 -3.91 4.40
CA ILE A 20 -6.32 -2.55 4.48
C ILE A 20 -7.44 -1.52 4.26
N SER A 21 -8.41 -1.82 3.41
CA SER A 21 -9.50 -0.87 3.17
C SER A 21 -10.35 -0.66 4.41
N PHE A 22 -10.33 -1.60 5.35
CA PHE A 22 -11.06 -1.45 6.61
C PHE A 22 -10.23 -0.76 7.69
N GLU A 23 -8.97 -0.47 7.41
CA GLU A 23 -8.16 0.22 8.39
C GLU A 23 -8.65 1.64 8.63
N LYS A 24 -8.56 2.09 9.87
CA LYS A 24 -8.99 3.40 10.22
C LYS A 24 -8.16 4.44 9.51
N GLY A 25 -8.81 5.43 8.92
CA GLY A 25 -8.12 6.50 8.25
C GLY A 25 -7.83 6.25 6.79
N VAL A 26 -8.09 5.05 6.29
CA VAL A 26 -7.88 4.74 4.89
C VAL A 26 -9.07 5.23 4.08
N LYS A 27 -8.82 6.07 3.09
CA LYS A 27 -9.87 6.62 2.24
C LYS A 27 -10.00 5.88 0.94
N GLY A 28 -8.93 5.29 0.45
CA GLY A 28 -8.96 4.55 -0.80
C GLY A 28 -7.79 3.62 -0.91
N LEU A 29 -7.93 2.59 -1.72
CA LEU A 29 -6.90 1.59 -1.87
C LEU A 29 -6.89 1.10 -3.31
N ASP A 30 -5.69 0.99 -3.87
CA ASP A 30 -5.52 0.49 -5.21
C ASP A 30 -4.36 -0.50 -5.20
N VAL A 31 -4.61 -1.70 -5.67
CA VAL A 31 -3.60 -2.76 -5.68
C VAL A 31 -3.30 -3.14 -7.11
N CYS A 32 -2.03 -3.10 -7.48
CA CYS A 32 -1.61 -3.50 -8.81
C CYS A 32 -0.73 -4.73 -8.70
N GLN A 33 -1.28 -5.88 -9.05
CA GLN A 33 -0.54 -7.12 -8.97
C GLN A 33 0.60 -7.18 -9.99
N GLY A 34 0.40 -6.63 -11.15
CA GLY A 34 1.41 -6.63 -12.19
C GLY A 34 2.69 -5.91 -11.77
N HIS A 35 2.55 -4.85 -11.02
CA HIS A 35 3.70 -4.11 -10.50
C HIS A 35 3.99 -4.47 -9.05
N GLN A 36 3.15 -5.30 -8.46
CA GLN A 36 3.27 -5.70 -7.05
C GLN A 36 3.33 -4.48 -6.14
N THR A 37 2.42 -3.56 -6.35
CA THR A 37 2.34 -2.34 -5.56
C THR A 37 0.96 -2.17 -4.96
N VAL A 38 0.93 -1.53 -3.80
CA VAL A 38 -0.31 -1.21 -3.11
C VAL A 38 -0.31 0.28 -2.84
N THR A 39 -1.23 0.99 -3.46
CA THR A 39 -1.36 2.43 -3.27
C THR A 39 -2.49 2.69 -2.29
N VAL A 40 -2.18 3.40 -1.22
CA VAL A 40 -3.15 3.67 -0.17
C VAL A 40 -3.35 5.18 -0.05
N LYS A 41 -4.60 5.58 -0.10
CA LYS A 41 -4.97 6.97 0.19
C LYS A 41 -5.49 7.01 1.61
N TYR A 42 -4.87 7.80 2.44
CA TYR A 42 -5.22 7.81 3.85
C TYR A 42 -5.16 9.22 4.41
N ASP A 43 -5.78 9.38 5.57
CA ASP A 43 -5.78 10.65 6.27
C ASP A 43 -4.62 10.64 7.26
N PRO A 44 -3.60 11.48 7.04
CA PRO A 44 -2.43 11.47 7.93
C PRO A 44 -2.75 11.88 9.37
N ALA A 45 -3.92 12.48 9.59
CA ALA A 45 -4.34 12.81 10.94
C ALA A 45 -4.88 11.59 11.68
N LYS A 46 -5.24 10.53 10.95
CA LYS A 46 -5.83 9.34 11.57
C LYS A 46 -4.93 8.12 11.53
N THR A 47 -4.06 8.05 10.55
CA THR A 47 -3.16 6.92 10.44
C THR A 47 -1.86 7.40 9.82
N SER A 48 -0.91 6.48 9.61
CA SER A 48 0.38 6.86 9.05
C SER A 48 0.91 5.73 8.18
N GLU A 49 1.95 6.03 7.42
CA GLU A 49 2.59 5.04 6.56
C GLU A 49 3.06 3.84 7.36
N GLU A 50 3.64 4.09 8.52
CA GLU A 50 4.16 3.00 9.33
C GLU A 50 3.04 2.09 9.79
N THR A 51 1.91 2.67 10.17
CA THR A 51 0.75 1.88 10.59
C THR A 51 0.24 1.01 9.46
N LEU A 52 0.16 1.58 8.25
CA LEU A 52 -0.32 0.84 7.10
C LEU A 52 0.66 -0.26 6.70
N LYS A 53 1.95 0.04 6.74
CA LYS A 53 2.96 -0.95 6.44
C LYS A 53 2.87 -2.12 7.42
N ALA A 54 2.75 -1.81 8.71
CA ALA A 54 2.65 -2.84 9.72
C ALA A 54 1.40 -3.69 9.53
N ALA A 55 0.30 -3.06 9.10
CA ALA A 55 -0.93 -3.79 8.85
C ALA A 55 -0.75 -4.79 7.70
N ILE A 56 -0.05 -4.39 6.65
CA ILE A 56 0.22 -5.29 5.55
C ILE A 56 1.13 -6.42 5.98
N GLU A 57 2.15 -6.12 6.77
CA GLU A 57 3.07 -7.14 7.25
C GLU A 57 2.37 -8.14 8.17
N LYS A 58 1.40 -7.68 8.94
CA LYS A 58 0.64 -8.57 9.80
C LYS A 58 -0.16 -9.61 9.02
N LEU A 59 -0.50 -9.29 7.80
CA LEU A 59 -1.21 -10.24 6.96
C LEU A 59 -0.28 -11.33 6.41
N GLY A 60 1.02 -11.17 6.63
CA GLY A 60 1.98 -12.15 6.17
C GLY A 60 2.67 -11.81 4.87
N TYR A 61 2.55 -10.57 4.41
CA TYR A 61 3.17 -10.14 3.16
C TYR A 61 4.39 -9.28 3.43
N GLU A 62 5.37 -9.44 2.57
CA GLU A 62 6.61 -8.69 2.72
C GLU A 62 6.50 -7.36 2.01
N VAL A 63 6.77 -6.29 2.73
CA VAL A 63 6.78 -4.94 2.17
C VAL A 63 8.23 -4.56 1.94
N SER A 64 8.59 -4.39 0.66
CA SER A 64 9.97 -4.08 0.31
C SER A 64 10.32 -2.63 0.57
N GLY A 65 9.33 -1.74 0.54
CA GLY A 65 9.59 -0.33 0.79
C GLY A 65 8.46 0.52 0.28
N VAL A 66 8.67 1.83 0.35
CA VAL A 66 7.69 2.80 -0.10
C VAL A 66 8.16 3.39 -1.41
N VAL A 67 7.27 3.39 -2.40
CA VAL A 67 7.55 4.03 -3.67
C VAL A 67 7.05 5.46 -3.60
N ALA A 68 7.91 6.41 -3.85
CA ALA A 68 7.54 7.82 -3.77
C ALA A 68 7.25 8.32 -5.19
N PRO A 69 5.99 8.50 -5.52
CA PRO A 69 5.63 8.89 -6.89
C PRO A 69 6.23 10.23 -7.29
N GLU A 70 6.38 11.11 -6.34
CA GLU A 70 6.89 12.41 -6.67
C GLU A 70 8.33 12.37 -7.14
N GLU A 71 9.06 11.32 -6.81
CA GLU A 71 10.40 11.19 -7.33
C GLU A 71 10.39 10.90 -8.80
N VAL A 72 9.32 10.34 -9.27
CA VAL A 72 9.23 9.97 -10.65
C VAL A 72 9.07 11.19 -11.54
N HIS A 73 8.21 12.13 -11.15
CA HIS A 73 7.98 13.23 -12.02
C HIS A 73 8.79 14.42 -11.64
N HIS A 74 9.63 14.25 -10.62
CA HIS A 74 10.30 15.32 -10.20
C HIS A 74 11.20 15.87 -11.17
N HIS A 75 11.65 15.28 -12.00
CA HIS A 75 12.46 15.81 -12.87
C HIS A 75 11.93 16.28 -13.97
N ASP A 76 10.99 16.25 -14.00
CA ASP A 76 10.52 16.62 -15.08
C ASP A 76 10.48 17.97 -15.16
N HIS A 77 10.78 18.49 -14.90
CA HIS A 77 10.78 19.66 -15.14
C HIS A 77 11.30 20.25 -14.94
#